data_d66588fe6b35471c8273d60ef97db0b1
#
_entry.id   d66588fe6b35471c8273d60ef97db0b1
#
_cell.length_a   1.000
_cell.length_b   1.000
_cell.length_c   1.000
_cell.angle_alpha   90.00
_cell.angle_beta   90.00
_cell.angle_gamma   90.00
#
_symmetry.space_group_name_H-M   'P 1'
#
loop_
_entity.id
_entity.type
_entity.pdbx_description
1 polymer ?
#
loop_
_entity_poly.entity_id
_entity_poly.type
_entity_poly.pdbx_seq_one_letter_code
_entity_poly.pdbx_strand_id
1 'polypeptide(L)'
;MGSSSQKSSTPTQETSAIVHDGDFMSADQSSLDDGGHGHGGGMHGDDEEEDVDDDEEVGSVLTEDEEDYEDYCLGGYHPVNVGDMFSDGRYVIVRKLGWGHFSTVWLAKDRVANRHVALKVVKSAPHYTETALDEIKLLQRLVSANPEHPGCRHCVFLLDHFRHHGPNGSHVCMVFEVLGENLLGLIKRYQHRGVPVHICLLYTS
;
A
#
# COMPACT_ATOMS: atom_id res chain seq x y z
N MET A 1 -23.36 -3.74 61.29
CA MET A 1 -22.92 -2.90 60.19
C MET A 1 -21.64 -3.56 59.64
N GLY A 2 -21.80 -4.42 58.66
CA GLY A 2 -20.72 -5.20 58.06
C GLY A 2 -20.44 -4.73 56.63
N SER A 3 -19.24 -4.25 56.39
CA SER A 3 -18.79 -3.84 55.08
C SER A 3 -18.07 -5.01 54.41
N SER A 4 -18.64 -5.53 53.32
CA SER A 4 -18.05 -6.58 52.50
C SER A 4 -17.18 -5.96 51.44
N SER A 5 -15.87 -6.23 51.50
CA SER A 5 -14.89 -5.88 50.47
C SER A 5 -14.83 -7.00 49.43
N GLN A 6 -15.25 -6.71 48.21
CA GLN A 6 -15.07 -7.61 47.07
C GLN A 6 -13.70 -7.38 46.43
N LYS A 7 -12.90 -8.43 46.40
CA LYS A 7 -11.64 -8.50 45.65
C LYS A 7 -11.95 -8.88 44.19
N SER A 8 -11.62 -8.01 43.25
CA SER A 8 -11.61 -8.30 41.82
C SER A 8 -10.32 -9.02 41.44
N SER A 9 -10.43 -10.23 40.97
CA SER A 9 -9.34 -11.00 40.38
C SER A 9 -9.23 -10.71 38.89
N THR A 10 -8.05 -10.25 38.49
CA THR A 10 -7.61 -10.06 37.11
C THR A 10 -7.15 -11.40 36.53
N PRO A 11 -7.54 -11.80 35.33
CA PRO A 11 -6.96 -12.97 34.68
C PRO A 11 -5.63 -12.59 34.00
N THR A 12 -4.60 -13.32 34.35
CA THR A 12 -3.28 -13.33 33.72
C THR A 12 -3.41 -14.05 32.36
N GLN A 13 -3.11 -13.38 31.29
CA GLN A 13 -2.93 -14.03 29.97
C GLN A 13 -1.46 -14.42 29.81
N GLU A 14 -1.25 -15.72 29.66
CA GLU A 14 0.02 -16.31 29.25
C GLU A 14 0.27 -16.02 27.77
N THR A 15 1.41 -15.39 27.46
CA THR A 15 1.94 -15.23 26.11
C THR A 15 2.83 -16.40 25.77
N SER A 16 2.36 -17.30 24.90
CA SER A 16 3.22 -18.29 24.25
C SER A 16 3.84 -17.67 22.99
N ALA A 17 5.15 -17.50 23.02
CA ALA A 17 5.95 -17.15 21.86
C ALA A 17 6.11 -18.39 20.98
N ILE A 18 5.68 -18.31 19.72
CA ILE A 18 6.04 -19.26 18.67
C ILE A 18 6.94 -18.50 17.69
N VAL A 19 8.22 -18.85 17.73
CA VAL A 19 9.22 -18.49 16.71
C VAL A 19 9.08 -19.52 15.59
N HIS A 20 8.80 -19.06 14.39
CA HIS A 20 8.94 -19.86 13.18
C HIS A 20 9.99 -19.19 12.27
N ASP A 21 11.13 -19.85 12.19
CA ASP A 21 12.10 -19.69 11.11
C ASP A 21 11.46 -20.14 9.80
N GLY A 22 11.47 -19.27 8.80
CA GLY A 22 11.00 -19.56 7.45
C GLY A 22 11.98 -19.00 6.43
N ASP A 23 12.73 -19.91 5.82
CA ASP A 23 13.76 -19.73 4.82
C ASP A 23 13.33 -18.82 3.65
N PHE A 24 14.20 -17.88 3.34
CA PHE A 24 14.17 -17.03 2.15
C PHE A 24 14.80 -17.81 0.98
N MET A 25 13.97 -18.39 0.11
CA MET A 25 14.43 -18.98 -1.15
C MET A 25 14.35 -17.96 -2.29
N SER A 26 15.52 -17.59 -2.78
CA SER A 26 15.76 -16.94 -4.06
C SER A 26 15.51 -17.92 -5.20
N ALA A 27 14.66 -17.58 -6.15
CA ALA A 27 14.55 -18.30 -7.41
C ALA A 27 14.89 -17.38 -8.57
N ASP A 28 16.12 -17.57 -9.05
CA ASP A 28 16.64 -17.14 -10.33
C ASP A 28 16.17 -18.12 -11.41
N GLN A 29 15.55 -17.68 -12.47
CA GLN A 29 15.41 -18.45 -13.70
C GLN A 29 15.50 -17.57 -14.94
N SER A 30 16.68 -17.55 -15.48
CA SER A 30 16.97 -17.25 -16.89
C SER A 30 16.52 -18.40 -17.80
N SER A 31 15.86 -18.13 -18.90
CA SER A 31 15.90 -19.02 -20.07
C SER A 31 15.83 -18.21 -21.36
N LEU A 32 16.91 -18.35 -22.10
CA LEU A 32 17.11 -18.01 -23.50
C LEU A 32 16.42 -19.05 -24.39
N ASP A 33 15.87 -18.60 -25.53
CA ASP A 33 15.87 -19.30 -26.84
C ASP A 33 15.29 -18.32 -27.86
N ASP A 34 15.98 -17.91 -28.84
CA ASP A 34 16.57 -18.30 -30.10
C ASP A 34 15.56 -18.78 -31.16
N GLY A 35 15.64 -18.14 -32.32
CA GLY A 35 15.44 -18.79 -33.59
C GLY A 35 14.27 -18.31 -34.47
N GLY A 36 14.61 -17.73 -35.60
CA GLY A 36 13.86 -18.08 -36.79
C GLY A 36 13.62 -17.00 -37.87
N HIS A 37 14.45 -16.98 -38.84
CA HIS A 37 14.42 -16.31 -40.15
C HIS A 37 13.11 -16.47 -40.94
N GLY A 38 12.80 -15.44 -41.78
CA GLY A 38 11.87 -15.59 -42.90
C GLY A 38 11.82 -14.36 -43.81
N HIS A 39 12.49 -14.45 -44.94
CA HIS A 39 12.47 -13.54 -46.07
C HIS A 39 11.14 -13.57 -46.84
N GLY A 40 10.78 -12.46 -47.49
CA GLY A 40 9.81 -12.46 -48.55
C GLY A 40 9.43 -11.04 -49.01
N GLY A 41 9.99 -10.62 -50.12
CA GLY A 41 9.72 -9.34 -50.77
C GLY A 41 8.47 -9.37 -51.67
N GLY A 42 8.01 -8.20 -52.10
CA GLY A 42 6.97 -8.00 -53.09
C GLY A 42 6.61 -6.53 -53.24
N MET A 43 6.97 -5.95 -54.39
CA MET A 43 6.71 -4.57 -54.85
C MET A 43 5.26 -4.43 -55.35
N HIS A 44 4.88 -3.13 -55.47
CA HIS A 44 3.88 -2.44 -56.32
C HIS A 44 2.55 -2.12 -55.70
N GLY A 45 2.21 -0.87 -55.73
CA GLY A 45 1.35 -0.11 -56.61
C GLY A 45 0.85 1.15 -55.89
N ASP A 46 1.03 2.27 -56.55
CA ASP A 46 0.47 3.57 -56.24
C ASP A 46 -1.06 3.52 -56.28
N ASP A 47 -1.69 4.26 -55.36
CA ASP A 47 -2.84 5.15 -55.65
C ASP A 47 -3.13 6.02 -54.43
N GLU A 48 -3.15 7.31 -54.66
CA GLU A 48 -3.49 8.37 -53.73
C GLU A 48 -5.00 8.38 -53.50
N GLU A 49 -5.44 8.28 -52.22
CA GLU A 49 -6.67 8.91 -51.78
C GLU A 49 -6.46 9.44 -50.34
N GLU A 50 -6.46 10.77 -50.24
CA GLU A 50 -6.48 11.52 -49.01
C GLU A 50 -7.88 11.37 -48.36
N ASP A 51 -8.02 10.49 -47.38
CA ASP A 51 -9.08 10.56 -46.40
C ASP A 51 -8.51 11.06 -45.07
N VAL A 52 -8.82 12.33 -44.80
CA VAL A 52 -8.53 13.00 -43.53
C VAL A 52 -9.57 12.53 -42.54
N ASP A 53 -9.39 11.36 -41.95
CA ASP A 53 -10.07 10.98 -40.73
C ASP A 53 -9.24 11.54 -39.56
N ASP A 54 -9.71 12.67 -39.08
CA ASP A 54 -9.29 13.32 -37.82
C ASP A 54 -9.86 12.52 -36.65
N ASP A 55 -9.43 11.25 -36.52
CA ASP A 55 -9.54 10.50 -35.31
C ASP A 55 -8.47 11.02 -34.35
N GLU A 56 -8.89 11.99 -33.51
CA GLU A 56 -8.19 12.27 -32.27
C GLU A 56 -8.04 10.96 -31.52
N GLU A 57 -6.93 10.26 -31.77
CA GLU A 57 -6.42 9.22 -30.93
C GLU A 57 -6.18 9.88 -29.56
N VAL A 58 -7.22 9.86 -28.71
CA VAL A 58 -7.08 10.12 -27.29
C VAL A 58 -6.03 9.13 -26.83
N GLY A 59 -4.78 9.57 -26.87
CA GLY A 59 -3.64 8.78 -26.48
C GLY A 59 -3.96 8.12 -25.16
N SER A 60 -4.15 6.82 -25.20
CA SER A 60 -4.11 5.97 -24.04
C SER A 60 -2.82 6.31 -23.30
N VAL A 61 -2.90 7.21 -22.31
CA VAL A 61 -1.84 7.43 -21.35
C VAL A 61 -1.62 6.06 -20.75
N LEU A 62 -0.55 5.40 -21.20
CA LEU A 62 -0.15 4.09 -20.70
C LEU A 62 -0.01 4.22 -19.19
N THR A 63 -0.94 3.65 -18.47
CA THR A 63 -1.08 3.67 -17.04
C THR A 63 -0.08 2.69 -16.39
N GLU A 64 1.21 2.85 -16.70
CA GLU A 64 2.28 2.13 -15.96
C GLU A 64 2.29 2.50 -14.46
N ASP A 65 1.53 3.54 -14.09
CA ASP A 65 1.43 4.05 -12.73
C ASP A 65 0.11 3.65 -12.01
N GLU A 66 -0.71 2.76 -12.57
CA GLU A 66 -1.93 2.26 -11.93
C GLU A 66 -1.87 0.74 -11.76
N GLU A 67 -2.51 0.25 -10.69
CA GLU A 67 -2.64 -1.18 -10.41
C GLU A 67 -3.50 -1.88 -11.47
N ASP A 68 -3.21 -3.16 -11.72
CA ASP A 68 -3.94 -3.97 -12.69
C ASP A 68 -5.41 -4.08 -12.29
N TYR A 69 -6.29 -3.82 -13.26
CA TYR A 69 -7.73 -3.93 -13.08
C TYR A 69 -8.15 -5.37 -12.72
N GLU A 70 -7.44 -6.38 -13.17
CA GLU A 70 -7.71 -7.79 -12.85
C GLU A 70 -7.52 -8.10 -11.36
N ASP A 71 -6.72 -7.32 -10.66
CA ASP A 71 -6.50 -7.43 -9.21
C ASP A 71 -7.69 -6.94 -8.37
N TYR A 72 -8.70 -6.29 -8.98
CA TYR A 72 -9.96 -5.90 -8.33
C TYR A 72 -10.98 -7.05 -8.31
N CYS A 73 -10.57 -8.17 -7.76
CA CYS A 73 -11.34 -9.40 -7.64
C CYS A 73 -11.45 -9.86 -6.19
N LEU A 74 -12.17 -10.97 -5.96
CA LEU A 74 -12.27 -11.60 -4.64
C LEU A 74 -10.86 -11.95 -4.11
N GLY A 75 -10.51 -11.47 -2.93
CA GLY A 75 -9.16 -11.60 -2.36
C GLY A 75 -8.19 -10.47 -2.76
N GLY A 76 -8.53 -9.69 -3.78
CA GLY A 76 -7.72 -8.58 -4.30
C GLY A 76 -8.02 -7.22 -3.66
N TYR A 77 -7.85 -6.15 -4.44
CA TYR A 77 -8.10 -4.79 -3.98
C TYR A 77 -9.58 -4.49 -3.73
N HIS A 78 -9.82 -3.57 -2.82
CA HIS A 78 -11.14 -2.95 -2.63
C HIS A 78 -11.31 -1.80 -3.64
N PRO A 79 -12.43 -1.76 -4.39
CA PRO A 79 -12.74 -0.61 -5.22
C PRO A 79 -13.08 0.60 -4.34
N VAL A 80 -12.33 1.67 -4.48
CA VAL A 80 -12.47 2.91 -3.69
C VAL A 80 -12.68 4.07 -4.64
N ASN A 81 -13.69 4.92 -4.34
CA ASN A 81 -13.98 6.13 -5.08
C ASN A 81 -13.80 7.37 -4.20
N VAL A 82 -13.56 8.50 -4.83
CA VAL A 82 -13.56 9.80 -4.13
C VAL A 82 -14.94 10.05 -3.54
N GLY A 83 -14.98 10.39 -2.25
CA GLY A 83 -16.22 10.58 -1.49
C GLY A 83 -16.68 9.33 -0.72
N ASP A 84 -16.12 8.16 -0.96
CA ASP A 84 -16.44 6.97 -0.18
C ASP A 84 -16.12 7.16 1.30
N MET A 85 -16.91 6.52 2.15
CA MET A 85 -16.84 6.66 3.60
C MET A 85 -16.43 5.35 4.27
N PHE A 86 -15.45 5.43 5.16
CA PHE A 86 -14.94 4.31 5.94
C PHE A 86 -15.16 4.55 7.44
N SER A 87 -15.20 3.45 8.22
CA SER A 87 -15.36 3.49 9.69
C SER A 87 -16.55 4.37 10.10
N ASP A 88 -17.76 3.95 9.67
CA ASP A 88 -19.02 4.63 9.98
C ASP A 88 -19.04 6.14 9.60
N GLY A 89 -18.40 6.46 8.47
CA GLY A 89 -18.36 7.82 7.94
C GLY A 89 -17.31 8.73 8.59
N ARG A 90 -16.43 8.19 9.43
CA ARG A 90 -15.34 8.96 10.01
C ARG A 90 -14.31 9.40 8.98
N TYR A 91 -13.89 8.51 8.09
CA TYR A 91 -12.91 8.79 7.06
C TYR A 91 -13.58 8.94 5.71
N VAL A 92 -13.41 10.09 5.05
CA VAL A 92 -13.96 10.37 3.72
C VAL A 92 -12.81 10.47 2.73
N ILE A 93 -12.87 9.69 1.66
CA ILE A 93 -11.82 9.63 0.63
C ILE A 93 -11.78 10.93 -0.17
N VAL A 94 -10.59 11.50 -0.28
CA VAL A 94 -10.32 12.73 -1.03
C VAL A 94 -9.66 12.44 -2.38
N ARG A 95 -8.60 11.64 -2.39
CA ARG A 95 -7.89 11.21 -3.62
C ARG A 95 -6.96 10.04 -3.34
N LYS A 96 -6.54 9.36 -4.41
CA LYS A 96 -5.49 8.32 -4.33
C LYS A 96 -4.14 8.97 -4.06
N LEU A 97 -3.32 8.35 -3.21
CA LEU A 97 -1.94 8.71 -2.95
C LEU A 97 -0.96 7.79 -3.67
N GLY A 98 -1.34 6.53 -3.85
CA GLY A 98 -0.53 5.53 -4.51
C GLY A 98 -1.07 4.12 -4.29
N TRP A 99 -0.28 3.15 -4.73
CA TRP A 99 -0.60 1.74 -4.62
C TRP A 99 0.68 0.90 -4.54
N GLY A 100 0.54 -0.36 -4.22
CA GLY A 100 1.59 -1.36 -4.22
C GLY A 100 0.99 -2.75 -4.19
N HIS A 101 1.80 -3.77 -4.40
CA HIS A 101 1.35 -5.17 -4.52
C HIS A 101 0.35 -5.62 -3.45
N PHE A 102 0.43 -5.07 -2.25
CA PHE A 102 -0.38 -5.49 -1.10
C PHE A 102 -1.59 -4.60 -0.80
N SER A 103 -1.61 -3.35 -1.29
CA SER A 103 -2.58 -2.34 -0.84
C SER A 103 -2.66 -1.15 -1.77
N THR A 104 -3.78 -0.44 -1.68
CA THR A 104 -3.92 0.94 -2.18
C THR A 104 -3.85 1.92 -1.01
N VAL A 105 -3.37 3.14 -1.25
CA VAL A 105 -3.25 4.21 -0.24
C VAL A 105 -3.99 5.45 -0.71
N TRP A 106 -4.79 6.00 0.17
CA TRP A 106 -5.71 7.10 -0.12
C TRP A 106 -5.53 8.25 0.85
N LEU A 107 -5.60 9.49 0.35
CA LEU A 107 -5.80 10.64 1.20
C LEU A 107 -7.26 10.65 1.66
N ALA A 108 -7.48 10.68 2.96
CA ALA A 108 -8.80 10.76 3.55
C ALA A 108 -8.92 11.93 4.53
N LYS A 109 -10.13 12.47 4.68
CA LYS A 109 -10.46 13.44 5.71
C LYS A 109 -10.99 12.70 6.94
N ASP A 110 -10.27 12.76 8.05
CA ASP A 110 -10.78 12.36 9.37
C ASP A 110 -11.72 13.46 9.88
N ARG A 111 -13.01 13.16 9.89
CA ARG A 111 -14.07 14.11 10.32
C ARG A 111 -14.09 14.34 11.82
N VAL A 112 -13.61 13.37 12.61
CA VAL A 112 -13.56 13.46 14.07
C VAL A 112 -12.38 14.31 14.52
N ALA A 113 -11.17 14.00 14.02
CA ALA A 113 -9.97 14.77 14.35
C ALA A 113 -9.78 16.03 13.49
N ASN A 114 -10.67 16.26 12.50
CA ASN A 114 -10.63 17.37 11.56
C ASN A 114 -9.27 17.56 10.85
N ARG A 115 -8.62 16.48 10.47
CA ARG A 115 -7.33 16.47 9.77
C ARG A 115 -7.35 15.55 8.56
N HIS A 116 -6.34 15.65 7.70
CA HIS A 116 -6.09 14.67 6.66
C HIS A 116 -5.23 13.55 7.19
N VAL A 117 -5.47 12.35 6.67
CA VAL A 117 -4.76 11.11 7.02
C VAL A 117 -4.49 10.31 5.75
N ALA A 118 -3.53 9.40 5.80
CA ALA A 118 -3.31 8.40 4.78
C ALA A 118 -4.01 7.10 5.19
N LEU A 119 -4.96 6.65 4.39
CA LEU A 119 -5.71 5.40 4.59
C LEU A 119 -5.15 4.32 3.67
N LYS A 120 -4.49 3.31 4.24
CA LYS A 120 -3.99 2.12 3.54
C LYS A 120 -5.05 1.05 3.58
N VAL A 121 -5.54 0.61 2.42
CA VAL A 121 -6.55 -0.45 2.26
C VAL A 121 -5.88 -1.69 1.71
N VAL A 122 -5.76 -2.73 2.52
CA VAL A 122 -5.03 -3.96 2.20
C VAL A 122 -5.90 -4.91 1.39
N LYS A 123 -5.32 -5.66 0.44
CA LYS A 123 -6.00 -6.75 -0.27
C LYS A 123 -6.64 -7.72 0.73
N SER A 124 -7.80 -8.32 0.39
CA SER A 124 -8.60 -9.12 1.33
C SER A 124 -8.19 -10.58 1.44
N ALA A 125 -7.27 -11.07 0.60
CA ALA A 125 -6.80 -12.46 0.70
C ALA A 125 -6.19 -12.75 2.09
N PRO A 126 -6.36 -13.96 2.64
CA PRO A 126 -5.97 -14.29 4.03
C PRO A 126 -4.52 -13.95 4.36
N HIS A 127 -3.58 -14.29 3.48
CA HIS A 127 -2.16 -14.03 3.71
C HIS A 127 -1.81 -12.53 3.77
N TYR A 128 -2.50 -11.66 2.99
CA TYR A 128 -2.34 -10.21 3.11
C TYR A 128 -2.95 -9.68 4.41
N THR A 129 -4.10 -10.25 4.81
CA THR A 129 -4.75 -9.91 6.09
C THR A 129 -3.86 -10.25 7.27
N GLU A 130 -3.25 -11.44 7.31
CA GLU A 130 -2.32 -11.86 8.36
C GLU A 130 -1.11 -10.95 8.45
N THR A 131 -0.46 -10.68 7.31
CA THR A 131 0.68 -9.74 7.23
C THR A 131 0.32 -8.36 7.76
N ALA A 132 -0.85 -7.83 7.38
CA ALA A 132 -1.30 -6.52 7.86
C ALA A 132 -1.57 -6.49 9.36
N LEU A 133 -2.11 -7.56 9.93
CA LEU A 133 -2.33 -7.67 11.38
C LEU A 133 -1.01 -7.73 12.15
N ASP A 134 0.01 -8.35 11.60
CA ASP A 134 1.34 -8.37 12.20
C ASP A 134 2.04 -7.01 12.07
N GLU A 135 1.90 -6.32 10.93
CA GLU A 135 2.35 -4.92 10.77
C GLU A 135 1.73 -4.01 11.85
N ILE A 136 0.42 -4.14 12.09
CA ILE A 136 -0.28 -3.38 13.14
C ILE A 136 0.33 -3.66 14.52
N LYS A 137 0.54 -4.92 14.87
CA LYS A 137 1.15 -5.31 16.17
C LYS A 137 2.54 -4.71 16.34
N LEU A 138 3.37 -4.77 15.29
CA LEU A 138 4.72 -4.20 15.30
C LEU A 138 4.69 -2.69 15.48
N LEU A 139 3.85 -1.97 14.74
CA LEU A 139 3.71 -0.51 14.86
C LEU A 139 3.23 -0.09 16.25
N GLN A 140 2.24 -0.80 16.81
CA GLN A 140 1.76 -0.57 18.16
C GLN A 140 2.85 -0.84 19.20
N ARG A 141 3.66 -1.88 19.00
CA ARG A 141 4.77 -2.22 19.89
C ARG A 141 5.87 -1.16 19.87
N LEU A 142 6.21 -0.62 18.70
CA LEU A 142 7.21 0.45 18.57
C LEU A 142 6.87 1.66 19.43
N VAL A 143 5.61 2.09 19.41
CA VAL A 143 5.16 3.23 20.20
C VAL A 143 5.08 2.90 21.69
N SER A 144 4.59 1.70 22.04
CA SER A 144 4.34 1.33 23.45
C SER A 144 5.59 0.89 24.21
N ALA A 145 6.65 0.44 23.52
CA ALA A 145 7.83 -0.13 24.17
C ALA A 145 8.63 0.91 24.97
N ASN A 146 8.86 2.09 24.37
CA ASN A 146 9.53 3.20 25.04
C ASN A 146 9.10 4.53 24.39
N PRO A 147 7.98 5.13 24.83
CA PRO A 147 7.44 6.36 24.26
C PRO A 147 8.39 7.57 24.34
N GLU A 148 9.29 7.59 25.34
CA GLU A 148 10.25 8.65 25.59
C GLU A 148 11.53 8.50 24.75
N HIS A 149 11.69 7.38 24.03
CA HIS A 149 12.88 7.18 23.21
C HIS A 149 12.91 8.16 22.02
N PRO A 150 14.04 8.87 21.79
CA PRO A 150 14.13 9.84 20.68
C PRO A 150 13.76 9.26 19.31
N GLY A 151 14.05 7.98 19.06
CA GLY A 151 13.72 7.27 17.84
C GLY A 151 12.23 7.17 17.55
N CYS A 152 11.34 7.30 18.55
CA CYS A 152 9.89 7.27 18.31
C CYS A 152 9.42 8.39 17.38
N ARG A 153 10.13 9.53 17.37
CA ARG A 153 9.81 10.68 16.51
C ARG A 153 10.13 10.44 15.04
N HIS A 154 10.91 9.40 14.74
CA HIS A 154 11.38 9.04 13.41
C HIS A 154 10.65 7.80 12.86
N CYS A 155 9.68 7.27 13.59
CA CYS A 155 8.82 6.19 13.14
C CYS A 155 7.46 6.74 12.70
N VAL A 156 6.88 6.16 11.66
CA VAL A 156 5.51 6.49 11.26
C VAL A 156 4.53 6.02 12.33
N PHE A 157 3.56 6.87 12.65
CA PHE A 157 2.53 6.54 13.65
C PHE A 157 1.32 5.90 12.99
N LEU A 158 0.94 4.72 13.49
CA LEU A 158 -0.37 4.15 13.24
C LEU A 158 -1.40 4.88 14.12
N LEU A 159 -2.28 5.65 13.47
CA LEU A 159 -3.27 6.49 14.15
C LEU A 159 -4.53 5.71 14.52
N ASP A 160 -4.92 4.76 13.65
CA ASP A 160 -6.11 3.92 13.80
C ASP A 160 -6.01 2.70 12.90
N HIS A 161 -6.80 1.68 13.16
CA HIS A 161 -6.99 0.54 12.27
C HIS A 161 -8.37 -0.07 12.46
N PHE A 162 -8.95 -0.61 11.40
CA PHE A 162 -10.26 -1.25 11.41
C PHE A 162 -10.40 -2.25 10.26
N ARG A 163 -11.51 -2.98 10.24
CA ARG A 163 -11.90 -3.82 9.09
C ARG A 163 -13.01 -3.15 8.31
N HIS A 164 -12.89 -3.19 6.99
CA HIS A 164 -13.90 -2.73 6.06
C HIS A 164 -14.38 -3.91 5.20
N HIS A 165 -15.69 -4.07 5.09
CA HIS A 165 -16.31 -5.12 4.28
C HIS A 165 -16.74 -4.54 2.94
N GLY A 166 -16.22 -5.11 1.85
CA GLY A 166 -16.52 -4.70 0.49
C GLY A 166 -16.87 -5.87 -0.42
N PRO A 167 -17.09 -5.61 -1.70
CA PRO A 167 -17.48 -6.66 -2.68
C PRO A 167 -16.39 -7.73 -2.83
N ASN A 168 -15.12 -7.37 -2.66
CA ASN A 168 -13.98 -8.27 -2.83
C ASN A 168 -13.54 -8.94 -1.52
N GLY A 169 -14.23 -8.72 -0.41
CA GLY A 169 -13.96 -9.36 0.87
C GLY A 169 -13.85 -8.41 2.05
N SER A 170 -13.14 -8.86 3.09
CA SER A 170 -12.90 -8.10 4.31
C SER A 170 -11.47 -7.55 4.30
N HIS A 171 -11.34 -6.24 4.23
CA HIS A 171 -10.07 -5.54 4.08
C HIS A 171 -9.59 -4.98 5.43
N VAL A 172 -8.32 -5.19 5.75
CA VAL A 172 -7.69 -4.49 6.86
C VAL A 172 -7.36 -3.07 6.37
N CYS A 173 -7.82 -2.08 7.11
CA CYS A 173 -7.55 -0.67 6.86
C CYS A 173 -6.65 -0.13 7.97
N MET A 174 -5.58 0.56 7.59
CA MET A 174 -4.65 1.21 8.51
C MET A 174 -4.61 2.70 8.22
N VAL A 175 -4.67 3.50 9.27
CA VAL A 175 -4.69 4.97 9.19
C VAL A 175 -3.36 5.50 9.69
N PHE A 176 -2.69 6.29 8.87
CA PHE A 176 -1.40 6.89 9.15
C PHE A 176 -1.44 8.41 9.06
N GLU A 177 -0.43 9.06 9.57
CA GLU A 177 -0.13 10.44 9.22
C GLU A 177 0.19 10.59 7.73
N VAL A 178 -0.10 11.76 7.15
CA VAL A 178 0.27 12.04 5.77
C VAL A 178 1.74 12.40 5.72
N LEU A 179 2.53 11.57 5.05
CA LEU A 179 3.94 11.80 4.81
C LEU A 179 4.18 12.62 3.54
N GLY A 180 5.42 13.02 3.33
CA GLY A 180 5.85 13.73 2.13
C GLY A 180 6.01 12.80 0.91
N GLU A 181 6.81 13.25 -0.06
CA GLU A 181 7.12 12.50 -1.27
C GLU A 181 7.83 11.18 -0.94
N ASN A 182 7.54 10.13 -1.72
CA ASN A 182 8.19 8.84 -1.53
C ASN A 182 9.69 8.88 -1.90
N LEU A 183 10.47 7.96 -1.31
CA LEU A 183 11.91 7.89 -1.54
C LEU A 183 12.27 7.54 -2.99
N LEU A 184 11.38 6.89 -3.74
CA LEU A 184 11.61 6.59 -5.15
C LEU A 184 11.71 7.88 -5.98
N GLY A 185 10.88 8.90 -5.68
CA GLY A 185 10.99 10.21 -6.30
C GLY A 185 12.36 10.85 -6.03
N LEU A 186 12.86 10.74 -4.80
CA LEU A 186 14.20 11.21 -4.44
C LEU A 186 15.28 10.43 -5.21
N ILE A 187 15.20 9.10 -5.27
CA ILE A 187 16.15 8.24 -6.00
C ILE A 187 16.17 8.60 -7.49
N LYS A 188 15.00 8.80 -8.12
CA LYS A 188 14.86 9.22 -9.52
C LYS A 188 15.53 10.59 -9.77
N ARG A 189 15.40 11.57 -8.88
CA ARG A 189 16.08 12.88 -8.98
C ARG A 189 17.61 12.75 -8.99
N TYR A 190 18.16 11.79 -8.27
CA TYR A 190 19.59 11.45 -8.31
C TYR A 190 19.95 10.46 -9.42
N GLN A 191 19.06 10.25 -10.42
CA GLN A 191 19.31 9.42 -11.59
C GLN A 191 19.79 8.00 -11.25
N HIS A 192 19.28 7.43 -10.14
CA HIS A 192 19.68 6.12 -9.61
C HIS A 192 21.19 5.98 -9.31
N ARG A 193 21.94 7.09 -9.22
CA ARG A 193 23.39 7.09 -8.91
C ARG A 193 23.70 7.06 -7.42
N GLY A 194 22.68 6.93 -6.60
CA GLY A 194 22.76 7.02 -5.15
C GLY A 194 22.51 8.43 -4.63
N VAL A 195 21.88 8.51 -3.47
CA VAL A 195 21.61 9.76 -2.76
C VAL A 195 22.85 10.12 -1.94
N PRO A 196 23.30 11.39 -1.92
CA PRO A 196 24.46 11.81 -1.11
C PRO A 196 24.32 11.41 0.37
N VAL A 197 25.40 10.88 0.94
CA VAL A 197 25.39 10.30 2.31
C VAL A 197 24.85 11.26 3.36
N HIS A 198 25.16 12.57 3.27
CA HIS A 198 24.66 13.56 4.21
C HIS A 198 23.12 13.71 4.17
N ILE A 199 22.50 13.52 3.01
CA ILE A 199 21.02 13.50 2.88
C ILE A 199 20.47 12.22 3.49
N CYS A 200 21.09 11.06 3.21
CA CYS A 200 20.68 9.79 3.83
C CYS A 200 20.74 9.89 5.36
N LEU A 201 21.81 10.46 5.92
CA LEU A 201 21.96 10.63 7.37
C LEU A 201 20.90 11.56 7.98
N LEU A 202 20.45 12.59 7.27
CA LEU A 202 19.36 13.45 7.74
C LEU A 202 18.02 12.72 7.82
N TYR A 203 17.81 11.70 6.98
CA TYR A 203 16.57 10.91 6.98
C TYR A 203 16.62 9.70 7.93
N THR A 204 17.80 9.31 8.40
CA THR A 204 18.00 8.11 9.24
C THR A 204 18.48 8.43 10.66
N SER A 205 18.68 9.68 10.98
CA SER A 205 19.04 10.20 12.33
C SER A 205 17.82 10.86 12.97
#